data_5aa1b9b6e42d63d978561535951bd451
#
_entry.id   5aa1b9b6e42d63d978561535951bd451
#
_cell.length_a   1.000
_cell.length_b   1.000
_cell.length_c   1.000
_cell.angle_alpha   90.00
_cell.angle_beta   90.00
_cell.angle_gamma   90.00
#
_symmetry.space_group_name_H-M   'P 1'
#
loop_
_entity.id
_entity.type
_entity.pdbx_description
1 polymer ?
#
loop_
_entity_poly.entity_id
_entity_poly.type
_entity_poly.pdbx_seq_one_letter_code
_entity_poly.pdbx_strand_id
1 'polypeptide(L)'
;MLEAIISITPPHSWIKRVTAEFPSVIRILDCRSLPDGEGVQELFEVTSAAELSEKIVDYLRQDSYVYSIDIVKAGHGKVIGSLKTHKCTACRAFAGADCFLVSATSKPDGKLEWAVLGSDTMVKSLMRALENQKVRGEVVKISRLKGEEELTVRQENILQIALEKGYFEFPKRITLRQLARVLDVSPATLSEILRRGQKGVLEEHFRGRPSALGKRTFSHLR
;
A
#
# COMPACT_ATOMS: atom_id res chain seq x y z
N MET A 1 20.14 -1.43 -3.97
CA MET A 1 18.87 -2.17 -3.96
C MET A 1 17.96 -1.60 -5.05
N LEU A 2 17.06 -2.42 -5.58
CA LEU A 2 16.05 -2.05 -6.55
C LEU A 2 14.69 -2.14 -5.89
N GLU A 3 13.78 -1.27 -6.25
CA GLU A 3 12.35 -1.46 -6.07
C GLU A 3 11.77 -1.99 -7.37
N ALA A 4 11.11 -3.13 -7.33
CA ALA A 4 10.40 -3.69 -8.46
C ALA A 4 8.90 -3.74 -8.17
N ILE A 5 8.11 -3.26 -9.12
CA ILE A 5 6.66 -3.43 -9.11
C ILE A 5 6.34 -4.62 -10.00
N ILE A 6 5.75 -5.63 -9.39
CA ILE A 6 5.41 -6.90 -10.05
C ILE A 6 3.89 -7.08 -10.02
N SER A 7 3.28 -7.17 -11.20
CA SER A 7 1.86 -7.54 -11.32
C SER A 7 1.74 -9.06 -11.35
N ILE A 8 0.97 -9.64 -10.45
CA ILE A 8 0.74 -11.08 -10.39
C ILE A 8 -0.74 -11.42 -10.52
N THR A 9 -1.01 -12.58 -11.09
CA THR A 9 -2.36 -13.16 -11.16
C THR A 9 -2.35 -14.46 -10.37
N PRO A 10 -2.65 -14.41 -9.06
CA PRO A 10 -2.67 -15.62 -8.25
C PRO A 10 -3.85 -16.50 -8.69
N PRO A 11 -3.62 -17.80 -8.95
CA PRO A 11 -4.70 -18.75 -9.10
C PRO A 11 -5.39 -18.94 -7.74
N HIS A 12 -6.69 -18.99 -7.69
CA HIS A 12 -7.44 -19.29 -6.46
C HIS A 12 -7.17 -18.31 -5.30
N SER A 13 -7.43 -17.02 -5.52
CA SER A 13 -7.26 -15.98 -4.49
C SER A 13 -8.62 -15.48 -4.00
N TRP A 14 -8.79 -15.42 -2.68
CA TRP A 14 -9.93 -14.75 -2.05
C TRP A 14 -10.01 -13.27 -2.46
N ILE A 15 -8.85 -12.63 -2.66
CA ILE A 15 -8.73 -11.24 -3.12
C ILE A 15 -9.43 -11.05 -4.47
N LYS A 16 -9.16 -11.95 -5.42
CA LYS A 16 -9.80 -11.90 -6.75
C LYS A 16 -11.32 -12.03 -6.65
N ARG A 17 -11.81 -12.89 -5.74
CA ARG A 17 -13.26 -13.07 -5.56
C ARG A 17 -13.92 -11.85 -4.93
N VAL A 18 -13.32 -11.29 -3.88
CA VAL A 18 -13.83 -10.08 -3.24
C VAL A 18 -13.83 -8.90 -4.21
N THR A 19 -12.75 -8.69 -4.97
CA THR A 19 -12.67 -7.58 -5.93
C THR A 19 -13.57 -7.77 -7.15
N ALA A 20 -13.97 -8.99 -7.47
CA ALA A 20 -14.95 -9.26 -8.53
C ALA A 20 -16.38 -8.95 -8.07
N GLU A 21 -16.70 -9.18 -6.79
CA GLU A 21 -18.04 -8.99 -6.22
C GLU A 21 -18.24 -7.57 -5.70
N PHE A 22 -17.21 -6.97 -5.11
CA PHE A 22 -17.30 -5.68 -4.47
C PHE A 22 -16.27 -4.69 -5.03
N PRO A 23 -16.71 -3.47 -5.43
CA PRO A 23 -15.77 -2.37 -5.73
C PRO A 23 -14.92 -2.05 -4.49
N SER A 24 -13.71 -2.59 -4.45
CA SER A 24 -12.84 -2.51 -3.28
C SER A 24 -11.37 -2.54 -3.66
N VAL A 25 -10.54 -2.00 -2.78
CA VAL A 25 -9.07 -2.13 -2.83
C VAL A 25 -8.63 -2.92 -1.61
N ILE A 26 -7.87 -3.98 -1.85
CA ILE A 26 -7.34 -4.85 -0.80
C ILE A 26 -5.83 -4.65 -0.73
N ARG A 27 -5.33 -4.45 0.47
CA ARG A 27 -3.90 -4.40 0.79
C ARG A 27 -3.57 -5.53 1.73
N ILE A 28 -2.56 -6.31 1.38
CA ILE A 28 -1.95 -7.26 2.31
C ILE A 28 -0.88 -6.49 3.09
N LEU A 29 -1.05 -6.46 4.39
CA LEU A 29 -0.17 -5.76 5.32
C LEU A 29 0.96 -6.67 5.82
N ASP A 30 0.66 -7.96 5.98
CA ASP A 30 1.63 -8.99 6.36
C ASP A 30 1.13 -10.36 5.88
N CYS A 31 2.06 -11.28 5.63
CA CYS A 31 1.75 -12.65 5.25
C CYS A 31 2.77 -13.61 5.88
N ARG A 32 2.30 -14.61 6.58
CA ARG A 32 3.12 -15.59 7.29
C ARG A 32 2.71 -17.01 6.92
N SER A 33 3.70 -17.86 6.68
CA SER A 33 3.45 -19.30 6.60
C SER A 33 3.00 -19.83 7.95
N LEU A 34 2.03 -20.74 7.95
CA LEU A 34 1.62 -21.42 9.18
C LEU A 34 2.69 -22.44 9.59
N PRO A 35 2.82 -22.73 10.90
CA PRO A 35 3.84 -23.65 11.42
C PRO A 35 3.75 -25.08 10.83
N ASP A 36 2.57 -25.53 10.46
CA ASP A 36 2.31 -26.81 9.80
C ASP A 36 2.70 -26.83 8.32
N GLY A 37 3.02 -25.67 7.73
CA GLY A 37 3.37 -25.54 6.31
C GLY A 37 2.19 -25.71 5.35
N GLU A 38 0.98 -25.93 5.86
CA GLU A 38 -0.20 -26.23 5.03
C GLU A 38 -1.01 -24.98 4.64
N GLY A 39 -0.61 -23.80 5.10
CA GLY A 39 -1.35 -22.59 4.79
C GLY A 39 -0.57 -21.32 5.08
N VAL A 40 -1.27 -20.21 4.95
CA VAL A 40 -0.75 -18.88 5.27
C VAL A 40 -1.77 -18.13 6.12
N GLN A 41 -1.25 -17.27 6.99
CA GLN A 41 -2.02 -16.24 7.68
C GLN A 41 -1.69 -14.90 7.04
N GLU A 42 -2.72 -14.19 6.63
CA GLU A 42 -2.62 -12.88 6.00
C GLU A 42 -3.26 -11.83 6.89
N LEU A 43 -2.55 -10.74 7.15
CA LEU A 43 -3.10 -9.52 7.72
C LEU A 43 -3.49 -8.61 6.56
N PHE A 44 -4.72 -8.14 6.53
CA PHE A 44 -5.25 -7.41 5.40
C PHE A 44 -6.03 -6.15 5.79
N GLU A 45 -6.09 -5.22 4.86
CA GLU A 45 -6.97 -4.06 4.87
C GLU A 45 -7.79 -4.05 3.59
N VAL A 46 -9.11 -3.93 3.70
CA VAL A 46 -10.02 -3.67 2.57
C VAL A 46 -10.55 -2.26 2.70
N THR A 47 -10.50 -1.51 1.62
CA THR A 47 -11.13 -0.19 1.49
C THR A 47 -12.22 -0.25 0.44
N SER A 48 -13.44 0.17 0.79
CA SER A 48 -14.63 0.13 -0.06
C SER A 48 -15.58 1.29 0.28
N ALA A 49 -16.77 1.33 -0.32
CA ALA A 49 -17.86 2.17 0.18
C ALA A 49 -18.31 1.69 1.57
N ALA A 50 -18.77 2.63 2.41
CA ALA A 50 -19.05 2.37 3.83
C ALA A 50 -20.06 1.24 4.05
N GLU A 51 -21.10 1.21 3.21
CA GLU A 51 -22.20 0.25 3.23
C GLU A 51 -21.80 -1.18 2.82
N LEU A 52 -20.60 -1.34 2.27
CA LEU A 52 -20.08 -2.65 1.84
C LEU A 52 -19.24 -3.37 2.90
N SER A 53 -18.84 -2.66 3.96
CA SER A 53 -17.89 -3.22 4.95
C SER A 53 -18.40 -4.52 5.58
N GLU A 54 -19.65 -4.56 6.03
CA GLU A 54 -20.24 -5.75 6.65
C GLU A 54 -20.46 -6.88 5.62
N LYS A 55 -20.93 -6.52 4.43
CA LYS A 55 -21.14 -7.49 3.34
C LYS A 55 -19.84 -8.19 2.93
N ILE A 56 -18.74 -7.45 2.89
CA ILE A 56 -17.42 -8.01 2.60
C ILE A 56 -16.99 -8.97 3.70
N VAL A 57 -17.22 -8.63 4.98
CA VAL A 57 -16.89 -9.53 6.10
C VAL A 57 -17.70 -10.82 6.01
N ASP A 58 -19.00 -10.74 5.75
CA ASP A 58 -19.86 -11.91 5.62
C ASP A 58 -19.49 -12.77 4.42
N TYR A 59 -19.14 -12.14 3.31
CA TYR A 59 -18.63 -12.84 2.13
C TYR A 59 -17.34 -13.60 2.42
N LEU A 60 -16.40 -12.96 3.13
CA LEU A 60 -15.13 -13.61 3.52
C LEU A 60 -15.34 -14.79 4.47
N ARG A 61 -16.32 -14.71 5.38
CA ARG A 61 -16.66 -15.82 6.29
C ARG A 61 -17.22 -17.07 5.56
N GLN A 62 -17.84 -16.86 4.41
CA GLN A 62 -18.43 -17.92 3.58
C GLN A 62 -17.46 -18.42 2.50
N ASP A 63 -16.30 -17.80 2.35
CA ASP A 63 -15.35 -18.17 1.32
C ASP A 63 -14.69 -19.53 1.61
N SER A 64 -14.81 -20.46 0.67
CA SER A 64 -14.33 -21.84 0.83
C SER A 64 -12.81 -22.00 0.96
N TYR A 65 -12.04 -20.97 0.61
CA TYR A 65 -10.58 -20.96 0.76
C TYR A 65 -10.12 -20.34 2.09
N VAL A 66 -11.03 -19.63 2.77
CA VAL A 66 -10.79 -19.02 4.08
C VAL A 66 -11.37 -19.94 5.14
N TYR A 67 -10.53 -20.56 5.96
CA TYR A 67 -11.00 -21.44 7.02
C TYR A 67 -10.99 -20.81 8.41
N SER A 68 -10.37 -19.63 8.53
CA SER A 68 -10.38 -18.83 9.76
C SER A 68 -10.27 -17.35 9.39
N ILE A 69 -11.08 -16.54 10.03
CA ILE A 69 -11.04 -15.08 9.87
C ILE A 69 -11.27 -14.40 11.23
N ASP A 70 -10.47 -13.42 11.52
CA ASP A 70 -10.59 -12.56 12.69
C ASP A 70 -10.60 -11.10 12.24
N ILE A 71 -11.66 -10.37 12.61
CA ILE A 71 -11.87 -8.99 12.21
C ILE A 71 -11.53 -8.07 13.38
N VAL A 72 -10.52 -7.23 13.18
CA VAL A 72 -10.07 -6.24 14.16
C VAL A 72 -10.92 -4.97 14.07
N LYS A 73 -11.27 -4.53 12.85
CA LYS A 73 -12.05 -3.33 12.60
C LYS A 73 -12.89 -3.51 11.34
N ALA A 74 -14.18 -3.19 11.45
CA ALA A 74 -15.08 -3.07 10.30
C ALA A 74 -15.95 -1.83 10.44
N GLY A 75 -16.15 -1.10 9.33
CA GLY A 75 -17.01 0.08 9.26
C GLY A 75 -16.35 1.27 8.59
N HIS A 76 -17.17 2.26 8.22
CA HIS A 76 -16.74 3.47 7.51
C HIS A 76 -15.92 3.21 6.23
N GLY A 77 -16.28 2.15 5.49
CA GLY A 77 -15.59 1.76 4.26
C GLY A 77 -14.24 1.07 4.47
N LYS A 78 -13.93 0.67 5.70
CA LYS A 78 -12.66 0.03 6.03
C LYS A 78 -12.88 -1.26 6.81
N VAL A 79 -12.25 -2.35 6.37
CA VAL A 79 -12.18 -3.62 7.07
C VAL A 79 -10.73 -3.98 7.27
N ILE A 80 -10.33 -4.23 8.52
CA ILE A 80 -9.00 -4.71 8.88
C ILE A 80 -9.17 -6.00 9.65
N GLY A 81 -8.43 -7.01 9.25
CA GLY A 81 -8.50 -8.32 9.89
C GLY A 81 -7.37 -9.23 9.48
N SER A 82 -7.34 -10.40 10.08
CA SER A 82 -6.48 -11.49 9.64
C SER A 82 -7.33 -12.67 9.17
N LEU A 83 -6.83 -13.41 8.20
CA LEU A 83 -7.45 -14.63 7.74
C LEU A 83 -6.40 -15.70 7.50
N LYS A 84 -6.85 -16.96 7.55
CA LYS A 84 -6.03 -18.12 7.23
C LYS A 84 -6.59 -18.83 6.00
N THR A 85 -5.69 -19.16 5.06
CA THR A 85 -6.02 -19.91 3.85
C THR A 85 -5.14 -21.16 3.73
N HIS A 86 -5.68 -22.23 3.18
CA HIS A 86 -4.93 -23.49 3.04
C HIS A 86 -3.77 -23.42 2.04
N LYS A 87 -3.87 -22.59 1.00
CA LYS A 87 -2.83 -22.50 -0.05
C LYS A 87 -2.76 -21.10 -0.63
N CYS A 88 -1.67 -20.42 -0.40
CA CYS A 88 -1.29 -19.24 -1.18
C CYS A 88 -0.04 -19.54 -1.98
N THR A 89 -0.18 -19.87 -3.27
CA THR A 89 0.95 -20.17 -4.15
C THR A 89 1.88 -18.97 -4.32
N ALA A 90 1.34 -17.76 -4.33
CA ALA A 90 2.10 -16.52 -4.43
C ALA A 90 2.94 -16.29 -3.15
N CYS A 91 2.37 -16.45 -1.96
CA CYS A 91 3.10 -16.32 -0.70
C CYS A 91 4.21 -17.38 -0.56
N ARG A 92 3.95 -18.61 -1.04
CA ARG A 92 4.98 -19.67 -1.05
C ARG A 92 6.14 -19.35 -1.99
N ALA A 93 5.86 -18.81 -3.17
CA ALA A 93 6.90 -18.36 -4.08
C ALA A 93 7.73 -17.23 -3.46
N PHE A 94 7.07 -16.32 -2.77
CA PHE A 94 7.72 -15.20 -2.09
C PHE A 94 8.58 -15.66 -0.91
N ALA A 95 8.11 -16.60 -0.09
CA ALA A 95 8.85 -17.11 1.07
C ALA A 95 10.18 -17.80 0.69
N GLY A 96 10.30 -18.29 -0.55
CA GLY A 96 11.54 -18.84 -1.09
C GLY A 96 12.46 -17.82 -1.78
N ALA A 97 12.07 -16.55 -1.80
CA ALA A 97 12.85 -15.48 -2.41
C ALA A 97 13.38 -14.52 -1.35
N ASP A 98 14.65 -14.12 -1.48
CA ASP A 98 15.31 -13.20 -0.54
C ASP A 98 14.88 -11.73 -0.73
N CYS A 99 13.70 -11.48 -1.29
CA CYS A 99 13.15 -10.15 -1.49
C CYS A 99 12.35 -9.68 -0.26
N PHE A 100 12.29 -8.37 -0.06
CA PHE A 100 11.42 -7.77 0.94
C PHE A 100 10.13 -7.28 0.30
N LEU A 101 8.99 -7.69 0.83
CA LEU A 101 7.68 -7.17 0.41
C LEU A 101 7.43 -5.82 1.09
N VAL A 102 7.28 -4.77 0.29
CA VAL A 102 6.94 -3.43 0.76
C VAL A 102 5.43 -3.27 0.83
N SER A 103 4.75 -3.72 -0.22
CA SER A 103 3.28 -3.69 -0.27
C SER A 103 2.75 -4.70 -1.28
N ALA A 104 1.53 -5.16 -1.04
CA ALA A 104 0.75 -5.96 -1.98
C ALA A 104 -0.66 -5.37 -2.06
N THR A 105 -1.07 -4.90 -3.22
CA THR A 105 -2.34 -4.19 -3.41
C THR A 105 -3.11 -4.77 -4.58
N SER A 106 -4.41 -4.99 -4.39
CA SER A 106 -5.28 -5.47 -5.47
C SER A 106 -5.54 -4.38 -6.51
N LYS A 107 -5.72 -4.83 -7.75
CA LYS A 107 -6.20 -4.02 -8.87
C LYS A 107 -7.65 -4.38 -9.18
N PRO A 108 -8.40 -3.48 -9.84
CA PRO A 108 -9.79 -3.75 -10.23
C PRO A 108 -9.96 -4.97 -11.16
N ASP A 109 -8.90 -5.38 -11.87
CA ASP A 109 -8.90 -6.57 -12.72
C ASP A 109 -8.60 -7.88 -11.96
N GLY A 110 -8.55 -7.82 -10.62
CA GLY A 110 -8.27 -8.96 -9.75
C GLY A 110 -6.79 -9.37 -9.69
N LYS A 111 -5.91 -8.64 -10.33
CA LYS A 111 -4.46 -8.82 -10.16
C LYS A 111 -4.00 -8.23 -8.84
N LEU A 112 -2.85 -8.70 -8.37
CA LEU A 112 -2.12 -8.09 -7.27
C LEU A 112 -0.89 -7.39 -7.80
N GLU A 113 -0.65 -6.19 -7.32
CA GLU A 113 0.58 -5.46 -7.56
C GLU A 113 1.44 -5.51 -6.30
N TRP A 114 2.59 -6.14 -6.42
CA TRP A 114 3.61 -6.23 -5.38
C TRP A 114 4.68 -5.18 -5.59
N ALA A 115 4.96 -4.39 -4.57
CA ALA A 115 6.18 -3.61 -4.49
C ALA A 115 7.19 -4.42 -3.67
N VAL A 116 8.32 -4.76 -4.28
CA VAL A 116 9.37 -5.57 -3.64
C VAL A 116 10.71 -4.86 -3.69
N LEU A 117 11.49 -5.01 -2.64
CA LEU A 117 12.87 -4.55 -2.57
C LEU A 117 13.83 -5.74 -2.66
N GLY A 118 14.86 -5.62 -3.48
CA GLY A 118 15.86 -6.65 -3.62
C GLY A 118 17.01 -6.23 -4.55
N SER A 119 17.93 -7.15 -4.82
CA SER A 119 18.87 -7.03 -5.91
C SER A 119 18.22 -7.51 -7.22
N ASP A 120 18.84 -7.25 -8.35
CA ASP A 120 18.40 -7.78 -9.65
C ASP A 120 18.31 -9.32 -9.64
N THR A 121 19.26 -9.99 -8.99
CA THR A 121 19.27 -11.44 -8.83
C THR A 121 18.11 -11.95 -7.97
N MET A 122 17.80 -11.27 -6.88
CA MET A 122 16.66 -11.60 -5.99
C MET A 122 15.33 -11.46 -6.72
N VAL A 123 15.11 -10.36 -7.46
CA VAL A 123 13.90 -10.17 -8.26
C VAL A 123 13.75 -11.25 -9.33
N LYS A 124 14.84 -11.60 -10.03
CA LYS A 124 14.84 -12.71 -10.99
C LYS A 124 14.53 -14.06 -10.35
N SER A 125 15.06 -14.30 -9.14
CA SER A 125 14.76 -15.51 -8.37
C SER A 125 13.28 -15.58 -8.00
N LEU A 126 12.70 -14.47 -7.54
CA LEU A 126 11.28 -14.37 -7.26
C LEU A 126 10.42 -14.65 -8.49
N MET A 127 10.76 -14.08 -9.64
CA MET A 127 10.02 -14.34 -10.89
C MET A 127 10.06 -15.83 -11.30
N ARG A 128 11.21 -16.50 -11.18
CA ARG A 128 11.31 -17.94 -11.40
C ARG A 128 10.51 -18.76 -10.39
N ALA A 129 10.52 -18.35 -9.11
CA ALA A 129 9.73 -19.02 -8.08
C ALA A 129 8.22 -18.90 -8.35
N LEU A 130 7.75 -17.74 -8.81
CA LEU A 130 6.36 -17.53 -9.24
C LEU A 130 5.99 -18.45 -10.42
N GLU A 131 6.85 -18.51 -11.43
CA GLU A 131 6.66 -19.37 -12.61
C GLU A 131 6.59 -20.86 -12.22
N ASN A 132 7.49 -21.34 -11.36
CA ASN A 132 7.49 -22.71 -10.83
C ASN A 132 6.19 -23.04 -10.07
N GLN A 133 5.58 -22.07 -9.42
CA GLN A 133 4.28 -22.20 -8.76
C GLN A 133 3.09 -21.96 -9.71
N LYS A 134 3.33 -21.82 -11.01
CA LYS A 134 2.31 -21.51 -12.04
C LYS A 134 1.54 -20.21 -11.75
N VAL A 135 2.16 -19.26 -11.08
CA VAL A 135 1.66 -17.90 -10.86
C VAL A 135 2.17 -17.02 -11.98
N ARG A 136 1.26 -16.47 -12.77
CA ARG A 136 1.65 -15.48 -13.80
C ARG A 136 2.11 -14.20 -13.11
N GLY A 137 3.33 -13.79 -13.40
CA GLY A 137 3.93 -12.55 -12.92
C GLY A 137 4.54 -11.75 -14.06
N GLU A 138 4.43 -10.44 -13.97
CA GLU A 138 5.02 -9.49 -14.91
C GLU A 138 5.68 -8.36 -14.14
N VAL A 139 6.92 -8.03 -14.48
CA VAL A 139 7.59 -6.86 -13.92
C VAL A 139 7.08 -5.62 -14.65
N VAL A 140 6.32 -4.80 -13.94
CA VAL A 140 5.70 -3.58 -14.48
C VAL A 140 6.67 -2.41 -14.46
N LYS A 141 7.49 -2.33 -13.40
CA LYS A 141 8.44 -1.23 -13.20
C LYS A 141 9.63 -1.72 -12.38
N ILE A 142 10.81 -1.26 -12.74
CA ILE A 142 12.00 -1.36 -11.90
C ILE A 142 12.54 0.05 -11.71
N SER A 143 12.77 0.44 -10.48
CA SER A 143 13.45 1.66 -10.11
C SER A 143 14.63 1.34 -9.21
N ARG A 144 15.76 1.99 -9.43
CA ARG A 144 16.81 1.96 -8.42
C ARG A 144 16.31 2.75 -7.23
N LEU A 145 16.48 2.22 -6.02
CA LEU A 145 16.43 3.06 -4.84
C LEU A 145 17.59 4.05 -4.95
N LYS A 146 17.34 5.11 -5.68
CA LYS A 146 18.04 6.35 -5.40
C LYS A 146 17.49 6.76 -4.04
N GLY A 147 18.34 7.33 -3.19
CA GLY A 147 17.84 8.09 -2.04
C GLY A 147 17.02 9.28 -2.59
N GLU A 148 15.88 8.96 -3.22
CA GLU A 148 15.03 9.92 -3.89
C GLU A 148 14.14 10.53 -2.84
N GLU A 149 14.52 11.75 -2.52
CA GLU A 149 13.67 12.73 -1.86
C GLU A 149 12.97 12.22 -0.58
N GLU A 150 13.68 11.42 0.22
CA GLU A 150 13.45 11.45 1.66
C GLU A 150 13.47 12.93 2.04
N LEU A 151 12.46 13.33 2.80
CA LEU A 151 12.46 14.66 3.36
C LEU A 151 13.85 14.93 3.93
N THR A 152 14.48 16.02 3.54
CA THR A 152 15.72 16.38 4.22
C THR A 152 15.40 16.53 5.70
N VAL A 153 16.34 16.19 6.59
CA VAL A 153 16.17 16.35 8.04
C VAL A 153 15.60 17.73 8.39
N ARG A 154 16.00 18.75 7.65
CA ARG A 154 15.48 20.11 7.82
C ARG A 154 14.00 20.24 7.44
N GLN A 155 13.56 19.59 6.35
CA GLN A 155 12.15 19.59 5.93
C GLN A 155 11.29 18.81 6.91
N GLU A 156 11.76 17.67 7.36
CA GLU A 156 11.08 16.84 8.35
C GLU A 156 10.88 17.58 9.67
N ASN A 157 11.95 18.15 10.23
CA ASN A 157 11.87 18.94 11.47
C ASN A 157 10.89 20.11 11.34
N ILE A 158 10.92 20.84 10.22
CA ILE A 158 10.01 21.96 9.98
C ILE A 158 8.55 21.51 9.87
N LEU A 159 8.29 20.39 9.19
CA LEU A 159 6.94 19.82 9.11
C LEU A 159 6.44 19.37 10.49
N GLN A 160 7.29 18.73 11.27
CA GLN A 160 6.96 18.30 12.62
C GLN A 160 6.61 19.48 13.52
N ILE A 161 7.44 20.51 13.55
CA ILE A 161 7.18 21.74 14.31
C ILE A 161 5.90 22.42 13.84
N ALA A 162 5.66 22.48 12.53
CA ALA A 162 4.42 23.05 11.98
C ALA A 162 3.18 22.28 12.43
N LEU A 163 3.26 20.95 12.49
CA LEU A 163 2.21 20.08 12.97
C LEU A 163 1.93 20.30 14.47
N GLU A 164 2.96 20.27 15.31
CA GLU A 164 2.89 20.48 16.75
C GLU A 164 2.34 21.86 17.13
N LYS A 165 2.73 22.90 16.36
CA LYS A 165 2.23 24.26 16.55
C LYS A 165 0.83 24.51 16.01
N GLY A 166 0.20 23.51 15.39
CA GLY A 166 -1.18 23.59 14.87
C GLY A 166 -1.28 24.42 13.59
N TYR A 167 -0.23 24.51 12.79
CA TYR A 167 -0.27 25.18 11.49
C TYR A 167 -1.22 24.51 10.51
N PHE A 168 -1.38 23.18 10.61
CA PHE A 168 -2.25 22.38 9.75
C PHE A 168 -3.67 22.19 10.32
N GLU A 169 -3.96 22.74 11.49
CA GLU A 169 -5.30 22.63 12.08
C GLU A 169 -6.29 23.61 11.45
N PHE A 170 -7.57 23.33 11.66
CA PHE A 170 -8.64 24.25 11.30
C PHE A 170 -9.54 24.53 12.52
N PRO A 171 -9.65 25.77 12.99
CA PRO A 171 -8.85 26.94 12.60
C PRO A 171 -7.38 26.80 13.00
N LYS A 172 -6.47 27.43 12.22
CA LYS A 172 -5.04 27.39 12.49
C LYS A 172 -4.71 28.03 13.83
N ARG A 173 -3.88 27.37 14.64
CA ARG A 173 -3.35 27.93 15.90
C ARG A 173 -2.18 28.91 15.65
N ILE A 174 -1.45 28.75 14.56
CA ILE A 174 -0.32 29.61 14.20
C ILE A 174 -0.38 29.95 12.72
N THR A 175 -0.06 31.19 12.37
CA THR A 175 0.04 31.66 10.98
C THR A 175 1.41 31.35 10.39
N LEU A 176 1.52 31.34 9.06
CA LEU A 176 2.80 31.18 8.37
C LEU A 176 3.85 32.21 8.83
N ARG A 177 3.45 33.48 9.00
CA ARG A 177 4.34 34.55 9.45
C ARG A 177 4.85 34.32 10.88
N GLN A 178 3.98 33.88 11.78
CA GLN A 178 4.36 33.58 13.16
C GLN A 178 5.30 32.37 13.22
N LEU A 179 4.97 31.32 12.47
CA LEU A 179 5.81 30.12 12.39
C LEU A 179 7.19 30.43 11.78
N ALA A 180 7.25 31.29 10.76
CA ALA A 180 8.50 31.74 10.16
C ALA A 180 9.40 32.48 11.17
N ARG A 181 8.81 33.31 12.04
CA ARG A 181 9.54 33.95 13.14
C ARG A 181 10.08 32.95 14.15
N VAL A 182 9.28 31.95 14.53
CA VAL A 182 9.70 30.89 15.47
C VAL A 182 10.89 30.10 14.92
N LEU A 183 10.94 29.89 13.61
CA LEU A 183 11.95 29.09 12.93
C LEU A 183 13.14 29.94 12.40
N ASP A 184 13.09 31.24 12.63
CA ASP A 184 14.09 32.20 12.14
C ASP A 184 14.37 32.10 10.63
N VAL A 185 13.27 32.03 9.85
CA VAL A 185 13.32 31.98 8.39
C VAL A 185 12.35 32.99 7.77
N SER A 186 12.57 33.34 6.50
CA SER A 186 11.58 34.17 5.80
C SER A 186 10.28 33.40 5.56
N PRO A 187 9.10 34.07 5.54
CA PRO A 187 7.82 33.42 5.19
C PRO A 187 7.84 32.76 3.82
N ALA A 188 8.56 33.33 2.86
CA ALA A 188 8.70 32.76 1.51
C ALA A 188 9.49 31.43 1.56
N THR A 189 10.63 31.44 2.25
CA THR A 189 11.45 30.23 2.45
C THR A 189 10.66 29.13 3.17
N LEU A 190 9.93 29.50 4.25
CA LEU A 190 9.11 28.54 4.98
C LEU A 190 8.01 27.95 4.10
N SER A 191 7.32 28.78 3.32
CA SER A 191 6.28 28.31 2.40
C SER A 191 6.81 27.29 1.41
N GLU A 192 7.99 27.53 0.84
CA GLU A 192 8.60 26.59 -0.11
C GLU A 192 9.04 25.28 0.57
N ILE A 193 9.62 25.33 1.77
CA ILE A 193 10.01 24.15 2.52
C ILE A 193 8.77 23.31 2.88
N LEU A 194 7.71 23.95 3.39
CA LEU A 194 6.45 23.25 3.72
C LEU A 194 5.83 22.63 2.48
N ARG A 195 5.79 23.33 1.34
CA ARG A 195 5.24 22.80 0.09
C ARG A 195 5.99 21.58 -0.42
N ARG A 196 7.33 21.62 -0.40
CA ARG A 196 8.18 20.47 -0.79
C ARG A 196 8.02 19.31 0.18
N GLY A 197 8.05 19.60 1.47
CA GLY A 197 7.87 18.56 2.48
C GLY A 197 6.50 17.91 2.44
N GLN A 198 5.42 18.69 2.30
CA GLN A 198 4.07 18.14 2.10
C GLN A 198 3.98 17.26 0.86
N LYS A 199 4.61 17.70 -0.25
CA LYS A 199 4.65 16.88 -1.47
C LYS A 199 5.30 15.53 -1.19
N GLY A 200 6.47 15.49 -0.53
CA GLY A 200 7.16 14.25 -0.18
C GLY A 200 6.31 13.32 0.68
N VAL A 201 5.66 13.85 1.73
CA VAL A 201 4.75 13.08 2.60
C VAL A 201 3.57 12.52 1.80
N LEU A 202 2.97 13.31 0.91
CA LEU A 202 1.85 12.86 0.08
C LEU A 202 2.28 11.79 -0.92
N GLU A 203 3.43 11.97 -1.57
CA GLU A 203 3.97 10.98 -2.50
C GLU A 203 4.26 9.65 -1.79
N GLU A 204 4.85 9.70 -0.58
CA GLU A 204 5.06 8.51 0.24
C GLU A 204 3.74 7.87 0.66
N HIS A 205 2.78 8.66 1.14
CA HIS A 205 1.47 8.16 1.56
C HIS A 205 0.69 7.48 0.43
N PHE A 206 0.81 7.99 -0.80
CA PHE A 206 0.13 7.44 -1.98
C PHE A 206 1.00 6.45 -2.77
N ARG A 207 2.23 6.20 -2.35
CA ARG A 207 3.11 5.20 -2.98
C ARG A 207 2.42 3.83 -2.96
N GLY A 208 2.34 3.20 -4.12
CA GLY A 208 1.68 1.90 -4.28
C GLY A 208 0.15 1.91 -4.19
N ARG A 209 -0.49 3.09 -4.06
CA ARG A 209 -1.95 3.19 -4.14
C ARG A 209 -2.40 3.43 -5.58
N PRO A 210 -3.49 2.78 -6.04
CA PRO A 210 -4.05 3.12 -7.33
C PRO A 210 -4.51 4.59 -7.33
N SER A 211 -4.28 5.29 -8.45
CA SER A 211 -4.79 6.66 -8.61
C SER A 211 -6.31 6.66 -8.41
N ALA A 212 -6.81 7.52 -7.54
CA ALA A 212 -8.24 7.72 -7.35
C ALA A 212 -8.95 8.24 -8.64
N LEU A 213 -8.16 8.80 -9.54
CA LEU A 213 -8.55 9.19 -10.89
C LEU A 213 -8.14 8.05 -11.82
N GLY A 214 -8.98 7.01 -11.97
CA GLY A 214 -8.92 6.18 -13.16
C GLY A 214 -8.80 7.12 -14.37
N LYS A 215 -8.15 6.69 -15.46
CA LYS A 215 -7.86 7.48 -16.67
C LYS A 215 -9.07 8.33 -17.21
N ARG A 216 -9.61 9.21 -16.38
CA ARG A 216 -10.48 10.29 -16.82
C ARG A 216 -9.56 11.41 -17.28
N THR A 217 -9.33 11.45 -18.56
CA THR A 217 -8.72 12.56 -19.28
C THR A 217 -9.45 13.84 -18.87
N PHE A 218 -8.80 14.70 -18.10
CA PHE A 218 -9.23 16.08 -17.94
C PHE A 218 -8.97 16.83 -19.24
N SER A 219 -9.81 16.61 -20.25
CA SER A 219 -9.76 17.36 -21.51
C SER A 219 -10.46 18.73 -21.45
N HIS A 220 -10.91 19.18 -20.27
CA HIS A 220 -11.76 20.37 -20.13
C HIS A 220 -11.29 21.39 -19.08
N LEU A 221 -9.99 21.42 -18.74
CA LEU A 221 -9.43 22.56 -17.99
C LEU A 221 -8.35 23.24 -18.84
N ARG A 222 -8.82 24.08 -19.74
CA ARG A 222 -8.08 25.24 -20.26
C ARG A 222 -8.80 26.51 -19.83
#